data_0205c44e198562bf9a36f8b0816b0420
#
_entry.id   0205c44e198562bf9a36f8b0816b0420
#
_cell.length_a   1.000
_cell.length_b   1.000
_cell.length_c   1.000
_cell.angle_alpha   90.00
_cell.angle_beta   90.00
_cell.angle_gamma   90.00
#
_symmetry.space_group_name_H-M   'P 1'
#
loop_
_entity.id
_entity.type
_entity.pdbx_description
1 polymer ?
#
loop_
_entity_poly.entity_id
_entity_poly.type
_entity_poly.pdbx_seq_one_letter_code
_entity_poly.pdbx_strand_id
1 'polypeptide(L)'
;DWLTRLGGAERVLIALHNIFPEAPIYTLFYDQKFVSQYLSKAKIISSFLQKIPNIKKLHPWFKILMPTAVESLDLSGFDTVISSSHEFSHGVLTKQKTWHICFYHSPSRILWDRAHEYVNDFRERGRSHFKLSLIRLGQHFLRLWDQTAAKRPDIVLANSKYVAERIKKYYR
;
A
#
# COMPACT_ATOMS: atom_id res chain seq x y z
N ASP A 1 2.91 -1.89 -1.99
CA ASP A 1 1.48 -2.20 -2.17
C ASP A 1 1.30 -3.49 -3.00
N TRP A 2 0.63 -3.53 -4.12
CA TRP A 2 0.47 -4.71 -4.98
C TRP A 2 0.88 -4.45 -6.42
N LEU A 3 1.25 -5.50 -7.15
CA LEU A 3 1.80 -5.42 -8.52
C LEU A 3 0.90 -6.17 -9.49
N THR A 4 -0.14 -5.51 -10.02
CA THR A 4 -1.15 -6.18 -10.88
C THR A 4 -1.32 -5.51 -12.25
N ARG A 5 -0.92 -4.27 -12.40
CA ARG A 5 -1.03 -3.50 -13.65
C ARG A 5 0.02 -2.39 -13.67
N LEU A 6 0.40 -1.93 -14.84
CA LEU A 6 1.34 -0.84 -14.98
C LEU A 6 0.63 0.51 -14.78
N GLY A 7 0.98 1.21 -13.72
CA GLY A 7 0.54 2.56 -13.39
C GLY A 7 1.72 3.46 -13.04
N GLY A 8 1.43 4.63 -12.46
CA GLY A 8 2.48 5.58 -12.04
C GLY A 8 3.36 5.04 -10.92
N ALA A 9 2.76 4.36 -9.94
CA ALA A 9 3.50 3.78 -8.82
C ALA A 9 4.43 2.65 -9.25
N GLU A 10 3.96 1.78 -10.15
CA GLU A 10 4.76 0.67 -10.66
C GLU A 10 5.92 1.15 -11.54
N ARG A 11 5.74 2.26 -12.27
CA ARG A 11 6.85 2.89 -13.03
C ARG A 11 7.96 3.40 -12.10
N VAL A 12 7.60 4.01 -10.96
CA VAL A 12 8.58 4.43 -9.95
C VAL A 12 9.28 3.22 -9.35
N LEU A 13 8.54 2.15 -9.04
CA LEU A 13 9.14 0.91 -8.52
C LEU A 13 10.13 0.29 -9.53
N ILE A 14 9.77 0.24 -10.82
CA ILE A 14 10.67 -0.25 -11.87
C ILE A 14 11.93 0.62 -11.96
N ALA A 15 11.79 1.95 -11.89
CA ALA A 15 12.94 2.85 -11.86
C ALA A 15 13.84 2.63 -10.64
N LEU A 16 13.25 2.42 -9.46
CA LEU A 16 13.99 2.07 -8.24
C LEU A 16 14.72 0.71 -8.40
N HIS A 17 14.08 -0.29 -8.97
CA HIS A 17 14.72 -1.59 -9.23
C HIS A 17 15.89 -1.47 -10.22
N ASN A 18 15.80 -0.60 -11.21
CA ASN A 18 16.91 -0.35 -12.13
C ASN A 18 18.12 0.31 -11.44
N ILE A 19 17.88 1.10 -10.38
CA ILE A 19 18.94 1.71 -9.57
C ILE A 19 19.52 0.68 -8.57
N PHE A 20 18.66 -0.19 -8.02
CA PHE A 20 19.02 -1.17 -7.02
C PHE A 20 18.62 -2.59 -7.47
N PRO A 21 19.27 -3.17 -8.50
CA PRO A 21 18.84 -4.42 -9.13
C PRO A 21 18.92 -5.64 -8.19
N GLU A 22 19.82 -5.61 -7.22
CA GLU A 22 19.99 -6.70 -6.24
C GLU A 22 18.98 -6.64 -5.08
N ALA A 23 18.29 -5.49 -4.90
CA ALA A 23 17.33 -5.33 -3.82
C ALA A 23 16.07 -6.14 -4.08
N PRO A 24 15.62 -7.00 -3.13
CA PRO A 24 14.37 -7.73 -3.29
C PRO A 24 13.17 -6.79 -3.18
N ILE A 25 12.13 -7.09 -3.94
CA ILE A 25 10.88 -6.33 -3.92
C ILE A 25 9.86 -7.06 -3.05
N TYR A 26 9.43 -6.43 -1.98
CA TYR A 26 8.36 -6.89 -1.12
C TYR A 26 7.02 -6.30 -1.57
N THR A 27 5.99 -7.14 -1.66
CA THR A 27 4.65 -6.72 -2.12
C THR A 27 3.55 -7.48 -1.38
N LEU A 28 2.37 -6.92 -1.31
CA LEU A 28 1.23 -7.60 -0.70
C LEU A 28 0.80 -8.82 -1.53
N PHE A 29 0.64 -8.62 -2.83
CA PHE A 29 0.39 -9.67 -3.83
C PHE A 29 0.72 -9.14 -5.21
N TYR A 30 0.87 -10.05 -6.19
CA TYR A 30 1.24 -9.67 -7.56
C TYR A 30 0.56 -10.55 -8.62
N ASP A 31 0.55 -10.05 -9.84
CA ASP A 31 0.21 -10.79 -11.04
C ASP A 31 1.48 -11.33 -11.68
N GLN A 32 1.53 -12.65 -11.90
CA GLN A 32 2.69 -13.29 -12.52
C GLN A 32 3.00 -12.73 -13.92
N LYS A 33 1.96 -12.39 -14.71
CA LYS A 33 2.14 -11.80 -16.05
C LYS A 33 2.82 -10.43 -15.95
N PHE A 34 2.40 -9.59 -14.98
CA PHE A 34 3.02 -8.29 -14.74
C PHE A 34 4.50 -8.45 -14.37
N VAL A 35 4.80 -9.31 -13.41
CA VAL A 35 6.18 -9.54 -12.94
C VAL A 35 7.05 -10.08 -14.08
N SER A 36 6.60 -11.07 -14.83
CA SER A 36 7.34 -11.64 -15.97
C SER A 36 7.64 -10.60 -17.05
N GLN A 37 6.74 -9.65 -17.26
CA GLN A 37 6.89 -8.61 -18.29
C GLN A 37 7.81 -7.46 -17.88
N TYR A 38 7.74 -7.00 -16.63
CA TYR A 38 8.37 -5.75 -16.19
C TYR A 38 9.47 -5.91 -15.13
N LEU A 39 9.47 -7.04 -14.42
CA LEU A 39 10.36 -7.30 -13.27
C LEU A 39 10.90 -8.73 -13.30
N SER A 40 11.17 -9.27 -14.51
CA SER A 40 11.56 -10.67 -14.72
C SER A 40 12.83 -11.09 -13.99
N LYS A 41 13.74 -10.15 -13.70
CA LYS A 41 14.99 -10.39 -12.98
C LYS A 41 14.88 -10.09 -11.48
N ALA A 42 13.78 -9.49 -11.02
CA ALA A 42 13.62 -9.10 -9.63
C ALA A 42 13.27 -10.28 -8.73
N LYS A 43 13.86 -10.34 -7.55
CA LYS A 43 13.42 -11.24 -6.49
C LYS A 43 12.17 -10.68 -5.83
N ILE A 44 10.99 -11.26 -6.11
CA ILE A 44 9.71 -10.82 -5.54
C ILE A 44 9.35 -11.67 -4.32
N ILE A 45 9.02 -11.00 -3.22
CA ILE A 45 8.57 -11.62 -1.97
C ILE A 45 7.19 -11.05 -1.66
N SER A 46 6.18 -11.92 -1.58
CA SER A 46 4.80 -11.53 -1.32
C SER A 46 4.34 -11.85 0.09
N SER A 47 3.32 -11.12 0.57
CA SER A 47 2.67 -11.44 1.84
C SER A 47 1.79 -12.70 1.71
N PHE A 48 1.23 -13.12 2.85
CA PHE A 48 0.28 -14.26 2.88
C PHE A 48 -0.96 -14.04 2.00
N LEU A 49 -1.30 -12.80 1.65
CA LEU A 49 -2.44 -12.49 0.78
C LEU A 49 -2.30 -13.10 -0.62
N GLN A 50 -1.08 -13.33 -1.09
CA GLN A 50 -0.84 -14.00 -2.37
C GLN A 50 -1.44 -15.41 -2.43
N LYS A 51 -1.56 -16.08 -1.28
CA LYS A 51 -2.12 -17.44 -1.18
C LYS A 51 -3.65 -17.47 -1.31
N ILE A 52 -4.32 -16.31 -1.23
CA ILE A 52 -5.78 -16.23 -1.36
C ILE A 52 -6.17 -16.37 -2.83
N PRO A 53 -6.99 -17.37 -3.20
CA PRO A 53 -7.46 -17.53 -4.58
C PRO A 53 -8.15 -16.26 -5.08
N ASN A 54 -7.85 -15.85 -6.30
CA ASN A 54 -8.43 -14.65 -6.94
C ASN A 54 -8.27 -13.33 -6.14
N ILE A 55 -7.23 -13.20 -5.32
CA ILE A 55 -6.98 -11.99 -4.50
C ILE A 55 -7.03 -10.71 -5.34
N LYS A 56 -6.57 -10.73 -6.60
CA LYS A 56 -6.61 -9.58 -7.51
C LYS A 56 -8.02 -9.02 -7.72
N LYS A 57 -9.06 -9.87 -7.68
CA LYS A 57 -10.47 -9.46 -7.81
C LYS A 57 -11.10 -9.20 -6.44
N LEU A 58 -10.67 -9.92 -5.42
CA LEU A 58 -11.24 -9.92 -4.08
C LEU A 58 -10.60 -8.90 -3.14
N HIS A 59 -9.44 -8.32 -3.47
CA HIS A 59 -8.71 -7.43 -2.57
C HIS A 59 -9.52 -6.27 -1.99
N PRO A 60 -10.55 -5.69 -2.66
CA PRO A 60 -11.35 -4.65 -2.02
C PRO A 60 -12.06 -5.12 -0.75
N TRP A 61 -12.39 -6.41 -0.66
CA TRP A 61 -13.03 -7.03 0.51
C TRP A 61 -12.03 -7.37 1.61
N PHE A 62 -10.78 -7.59 1.24
CA PHE A 62 -9.69 -7.93 2.16
C PHE A 62 -8.87 -6.72 2.62
N LYS A 63 -9.32 -5.49 2.32
CA LYS A 63 -8.58 -4.28 2.70
C LYS A 63 -8.30 -4.20 4.20
N ILE A 64 -9.20 -4.70 5.03
CA ILE A 64 -9.01 -4.73 6.49
C ILE A 64 -7.82 -5.61 6.93
N LEU A 65 -7.40 -6.57 6.11
CA LEU A 65 -6.25 -7.43 6.38
C LEU A 65 -4.94 -6.89 5.83
N MET A 66 -4.97 -5.84 5.00
CA MET A 66 -3.78 -5.26 4.38
C MET A 66 -2.79 -4.68 5.40
N PRO A 67 -3.22 -4.01 6.49
CA PRO A 67 -2.33 -3.64 7.58
C PRO A 67 -1.51 -4.81 8.12
N THR A 68 -2.18 -5.88 8.52
CA THR A 68 -1.50 -7.08 9.03
C THR A 68 -0.59 -7.70 7.98
N ALA A 69 -1.00 -7.70 6.72
CA ALA A 69 -0.21 -8.28 5.65
C ALA A 69 1.07 -7.48 5.36
N VAL A 70 1.03 -6.15 5.41
CA VAL A 70 2.23 -5.32 5.22
C VAL A 70 3.16 -5.42 6.44
N GLU A 71 2.61 -5.47 7.64
CA GLU A 71 3.37 -5.63 8.89
C GLU A 71 4.00 -7.02 9.06
N SER A 72 3.46 -8.04 8.38
CA SER A 72 4.00 -9.40 8.38
C SER A 72 5.22 -9.61 7.46
N LEU A 73 5.57 -8.61 6.66
CA LEU A 73 6.75 -8.69 5.79
C LEU A 73 8.02 -8.55 6.64
N ASP A 74 8.85 -9.59 6.64
CA ASP A 74 10.11 -9.57 7.39
C ASP A 74 11.17 -8.76 6.66
N LEU A 75 11.41 -7.56 7.15
CA LEU A 75 12.43 -6.62 6.65
C LEU A 75 13.64 -6.52 7.59
N SER A 76 13.78 -7.45 8.54
CA SER A 76 14.78 -7.39 9.62
C SER A 76 16.22 -7.52 9.14
N GLY A 77 16.44 -8.00 7.93
CA GLY A 77 17.77 -8.18 7.32
C GLY A 77 18.31 -6.96 6.57
N PHE A 78 17.60 -5.80 6.61
CA PHE A 78 17.98 -4.63 5.82
C PHE A 78 18.31 -3.42 6.69
N ASP A 79 19.35 -2.68 6.29
CA ASP A 79 19.73 -1.40 6.91
C ASP A 79 18.94 -0.23 6.34
N THR A 80 18.42 -0.39 5.11
CA THR A 80 17.60 0.62 4.44
C THR A 80 16.42 -0.04 3.75
N VAL A 81 15.23 0.52 3.94
CA VAL A 81 13.99 0.11 3.30
C VAL A 81 13.39 1.31 2.58
N ILE A 82 13.10 1.15 1.29
CA ILE A 82 12.40 2.15 0.48
C ILE A 82 11.00 1.65 0.19
N SER A 83 9.98 2.33 0.70
CA SER A 83 8.58 2.03 0.40
C SER A 83 8.01 2.99 -0.64
N SER A 84 7.38 2.42 -1.68
CA SER A 84 6.64 3.15 -2.72
C SER A 84 5.15 3.02 -2.43
N SER A 85 4.57 4.04 -1.77
CA SER A 85 3.27 3.93 -1.12
C SER A 85 2.16 4.70 -1.82
N HIS A 86 1.05 4.02 -2.09
CA HIS A 86 -0.20 4.64 -2.47
C HIS A 86 -1.37 4.24 -1.55
N GLU A 87 -1.24 3.15 -0.77
CA GLU A 87 -2.23 2.77 0.24
C GLU A 87 -1.61 2.25 1.55
N PHE A 88 -0.77 1.20 1.54
CA PHE A 88 -0.38 0.48 2.76
C PHE A 88 1.13 0.35 2.99
N SER A 89 1.97 0.42 1.94
CA SER A 89 3.40 0.09 2.06
C SER A 89 4.22 1.01 2.97
N HIS A 90 3.71 2.19 3.31
CA HIS A 90 4.31 3.07 4.32
C HIS A 90 4.26 2.47 5.74
N GLY A 91 3.40 1.47 5.96
CA GLY A 91 3.18 0.85 7.25
C GLY A 91 4.03 -0.39 7.51
N VAL A 92 5.09 -0.65 6.76
CA VAL A 92 6.05 -1.72 7.08
C VAL A 92 6.69 -1.51 8.45
N LEU A 93 7.08 -2.62 9.10
CA LEU A 93 7.82 -2.60 10.35
C LEU A 93 9.31 -2.74 10.05
N THR A 94 10.12 -1.87 10.65
CA THR A 94 11.57 -1.87 10.52
C THR A 94 12.23 -1.91 11.90
N LYS A 95 13.49 -2.36 11.96
CA LYS A 95 14.29 -2.30 13.19
C LYS A 95 14.70 -0.85 13.47
N GLN A 96 15.04 -0.56 14.74
CA GLN A 96 15.48 0.77 15.20
C GLN A 96 16.65 1.35 14.37
N LYS A 97 17.54 0.50 13.86
CA LYS A 97 18.71 0.92 13.06
C LYS A 97 18.45 1.00 11.56
N THR A 98 17.27 0.56 11.10
CA THR A 98 16.92 0.52 9.68
C THR A 98 16.32 1.86 9.27
N TRP A 99 16.90 2.51 8.29
CA TRP A 99 16.31 3.71 7.67
C TRP A 99 15.10 3.34 6.82
N HIS A 100 13.94 3.91 7.12
CA HIS A 100 12.74 3.76 6.32
C HIS A 100 12.46 5.04 5.53
N ILE A 101 12.67 4.97 4.21
CA ILE A 101 12.38 6.06 3.26
C ILE A 101 11.06 5.75 2.57
N CYS A 102 10.06 6.60 2.73
CA CYS A 102 8.75 6.41 2.09
C CYS A 102 8.52 7.42 0.97
N PHE A 103 8.37 6.92 -0.26
CA PHE A 103 7.92 7.71 -1.39
C PHE A 103 6.40 7.60 -1.51
N TYR A 104 5.70 8.67 -1.15
CA TYR A 104 4.24 8.74 -1.26
C TYR A 104 3.78 9.16 -2.65
N HIS A 105 3.00 8.30 -3.31
CA HIS A 105 2.24 8.67 -4.50
C HIS A 105 1.03 9.53 -4.12
N SER A 106 0.38 9.17 -3.01
CA SER A 106 -0.70 9.92 -2.38
C SER A 106 -1.12 9.23 -1.07
N PRO A 107 -1.55 9.96 -0.03
CA PRO A 107 -2.36 9.38 1.03
C PRO A 107 -3.60 8.67 0.46
N SER A 108 -4.04 7.59 1.12
CA SER A 108 -5.15 6.77 0.64
C SER A 108 -6.42 7.60 0.38
N ARG A 109 -6.83 7.72 -0.90
CA ARG A 109 -7.97 8.55 -1.28
C ARG A 109 -9.29 8.01 -0.75
N ILE A 110 -9.45 6.69 -0.71
CA ILE A 110 -10.67 6.04 -0.22
C ILE A 110 -10.85 6.13 1.30
N LEU A 111 -9.78 6.40 2.03
CA LEU A 111 -9.84 6.60 3.48
C LEU A 111 -10.09 8.07 3.84
N TRP A 112 -9.61 9.01 3.02
CA TRP A 112 -9.62 10.44 3.31
C TRP A 112 -10.55 11.21 2.38
N ASP A 113 -10.10 11.63 1.19
CA ASP A 113 -10.86 12.54 0.33
C ASP A 113 -12.16 11.96 -0.21
N ARG A 114 -12.12 10.68 -0.61
CA ARG A 114 -13.22 9.98 -1.28
C ARG A 114 -13.94 8.98 -0.39
N ALA A 115 -13.83 9.14 0.95
CA ALA A 115 -14.40 8.18 1.90
C ALA A 115 -15.92 8.03 1.74
N HIS A 116 -16.64 9.13 1.54
CA HIS A 116 -18.08 9.11 1.35
C HIS A 116 -18.48 8.58 -0.03
N GLU A 117 -17.78 8.99 -1.09
CA GLU A 117 -18.01 8.50 -2.46
C GLU A 117 -17.83 6.99 -2.51
N TYR A 118 -16.76 6.47 -1.90
CA TYR A 118 -16.50 5.03 -1.83
C TYR A 118 -17.68 4.24 -1.22
N VAL A 119 -18.29 4.75 -0.15
CA VAL A 119 -19.47 4.12 0.47
C VAL A 119 -20.70 4.25 -0.44
N ASN A 120 -20.88 5.39 -1.10
CA ASN A 120 -21.99 5.61 -2.03
C ASN A 120 -21.92 4.67 -3.24
N ASP A 121 -20.72 4.42 -3.80
CA ASP A 121 -20.55 3.43 -4.88
C ASP A 121 -21.07 2.04 -4.48
N PHE A 122 -20.88 1.63 -3.21
CA PHE A 122 -21.44 0.37 -2.70
C PHE A 122 -22.96 0.43 -2.51
N ARG A 123 -23.51 1.59 -2.11
CA ARG A 123 -24.94 1.80 -1.98
C ARG A 123 -25.63 1.70 -3.34
N GLU A 124 -25.10 2.33 -4.36
CA GLU A 124 -25.63 2.30 -5.74
C GLU A 124 -25.59 0.89 -6.33
N ARG A 125 -24.64 0.04 -5.90
CA ARG A 125 -24.59 -1.39 -6.24
C ARG A 125 -25.57 -2.25 -5.43
N GLY A 126 -26.56 -1.65 -4.75
CA GLY A 126 -27.62 -2.37 -4.03
C GLY A 126 -27.15 -3.08 -2.75
N ARG A 127 -26.08 -2.62 -2.11
CA ARG A 127 -25.64 -3.22 -0.83
C ARG A 127 -26.57 -2.81 0.31
N SER A 128 -26.88 -3.75 1.19
CA SER A 128 -27.73 -3.50 2.37
C SER A 128 -27.09 -2.50 3.33
N HIS A 129 -27.93 -1.79 4.09
CA HIS A 129 -27.48 -0.81 5.11
C HIS A 129 -26.47 -1.41 6.10
N PHE A 130 -26.68 -2.66 6.52
CA PHE A 130 -25.76 -3.38 7.40
C PHE A 130 -24.35 -3.49 6.78
N LYS A 131 -24.24 -3.88 5.49
CA LYS A 131 -22.96 -3.98 4.79
C LYS A 131 -22.29 -2.61 4.65
N LEU A 132 -23.07 -1.54 4.40
CA LEU A 132 -22.54 -0.19 4.35
C LEU A 132 -21.98 0.28 5.69
N SER A 133 -22.64 -0.10 6.81
CA SER A 133 -22.15 0.19 8.16
C SER A 133 -20.84 -0.54 8.46
N LEU A 134 -20.70 -1.80 8.05
CA LEU A 134 -19.44 -2.54 8.16
C LEU A 134 -18.30 -1.91 7.34
N ILE A 135 -18.59 -1.42 6.12
CA ILE A 135 -17.61 -0.72 5.30
C ILE A 135 -17.14 0.57 6.00
N ARG A 136 -18.06 1.35 6.57
CA ARG A 136 -17.71 2.58 7.32
C ARG A 136 -16.87 2.28 8.55
N LEU A 137 -17.24 1.23 9.29
CA LEU A 137 -16.47 0.77 10.45
C LEU A 137 -15.05 0.34 10.02
N GLY A 138 -14.93 -0.44 8.96
CA GLY A 138 -13.65 -0.84 8.39
C GLY A 138 -12.81 0.37 7.95
N GLN A 139 -13.41 1.37 7.28
CA GLN A 139 -12.71 2.61 6.93
C GLN A 139 -12.24 3.39 8.17
N HIS A 140 -13.03 3.37 9.27
CA HIS A 140 -12.63 4.03 10.51
C HIS A 140 -11.35 3.40 11.08
N PHE A 141 -11.31 2.08 11.25
CA PHE A 141 -10.13 1.38 11.74
C PHE A 141 -8.92 1.53 10.81
N LEU A 142 -9.15 1.45 9.49
CA LEU A 142 -8.09 1.66 8.52
C LEU A 142 -7.51 3.08 8.59
N ARG A 143 -8.32 4.13 8.85
CA ARG A 143 -7.80 5.50 9.06
C ARG A 143 -6.95 5.62 10.31
N LEU A 144 -7.35 5.00 11.42
CA LEU A 144 -6.56 4.99 12.65
C LEU A 144 -5.20 4.34 12.41
N TRP A 145 -5.19 3.18 11.74
CA TRP A 145 -3.96 2.51 11.37
C TRP A 145 -3.11 3.35 10.40
N ASP A 146 -3.70 3.87 9.33
CA ASP A 146 -3.05 4.66 8.28
C ASP A 146 -2.34 5.89 8.88
N GLN A 147 -3.02 6.62 9.76
CA GLN A 147 -2.46 7.78 10.46
C GLN A 147 -1.31 7.40 11.42
N THR A 148 -1.44 6.28 12.10
CA THR A 148 -0.39 5.79 13.01
C THR A 148 0.80 5.27 12.22
N ALA A 149 0.56 4.49 11.18
CA ALA A 149 1.58 3.92 10.32
C ALA A 149 2.37 4.99 9.55
N ALA A 150 1.73 6.10 9.19
CA ALA A 150 2.38 7.21 8.49
C ALA A 150 3.49 7.91 9.29
N LYS A 151 3.60 7.63 10.59
CA LYS A 151 4.68 8.14 11.47
C LYS A 151 5.90 7.22 11.51
N ARG A 152 5.84 6.03 10.88
CA ARG A 152 6.93 5.04 10.90
C ARG A 152 8.12 5.39 10.00
N PRO A 153 7.92 5.99 8.79
CA PRO A 153 9.03 6.37 7.95
C PRO A 153 9.90 7.47 8.60
N ASP A 154 11.23 7.30 8.51
CA ASP A 154 12.20 8.31 8.95
C ASP A 154 12.28 9.47 7.95
N ILE A 155 12.15 9.15 6.65
CA ILE A 155 12.19 10.12 5.56
C ILE A 155 10.93 9.96 4.69
N VAL A 156 10.24 11.08 4.47
CA VAL A 156 9.02 11.14 3.67
C VAL A 156 9.27 11.97 2.42
N LEU A 157 9.05 11.35 1.26
CA LEU A 157 9.15 11.99 -0.05
C LEU A 157 7.76 12.05 -0.68
N ALA A 158 7.38 13.22 -1.18
CA ALA A 158 6.13 13.41 -1.92
C ALA A 158 6.41 13.62 -3.40
N ASN A 159 5.62 13.00 -4.27
CA ASN A 159 5.78 13.14 -5.72
C ASN A 159 5.36 14.52 -6.27
N SER A 160 4.71 15.36 -5.46
CA SER A 160 4.28 16.71 -5.86
C SER A 160 3.97 17.59 -4.64
N LYS A 161 3.92 18.92 -4.84
CA LYS A 161 3.47 19.87 -3.81
C LYS A 161 2.06 19.54 -3.31
N TYR A 162 1.16 19.17 -4.21
CA TYR A 162 -0.20 18.76 -3.86
C TYR A 162 -0.23 17.55 -2.91
N VAL A 163 0.59 16.52 -3.18
CA VAL A 163 0.70 15.35 -2.30
C VAL A 163 1.36 15.73 -0.97
N ALA A 164 2.37 16.61 -0.96
CA ALA A 164 2.99 17.09 0.26
C ALA A 164 1.96 17.80 1.19
N GLU A 165 1.09 18.63 0.64
CA GLU A 165 0.01 19.28 1.39
C GLU A 165 -0.99 18.26 1.97
N ARG A 166 -1.32 17.20 1.21
CA ARG A 166 -2.20 16.13 1.68
C ARG A 166 -1.54 15.33 2.82
N ILE A 167 -0.26 14.98 2.70
CA ILE A 167 0.49 14.33 3.77
C ILE A 167 0.45 15.21 5.03
N LYS A 168 0.74 16.50 4.89
CA LYS A 168 0.67 17.45 5.98
C LYS A 168 -0.73 17.54 6.61
N LYS A 169 -1.80 17.43 5.83
CA LYS A 169 -3.17 17.49 6.32
C LYS A 169 -3.59 16.24 7.09
N TYR A 170 -3.25 15.05 6.60
CA TYR A 170 -3.80 13.78 7.12
C TYR A 170 -2.89 13.06 8.09
N TYR A 171 -1.57 13.27 8.02
CA TYR A 171 -0.57 12.51 8.75
C TYR A 171 0.24 13.31 9.80
N ARG A 172 -0.22 14.49 10.14
CA ARG A 172 0.40 15.32 11.19
C ARG A 172 0.46 14.63 12.53
#